data_05a3a9509e6517d56d6596566d8326e2
#
_entry.id   05a3a9509e6517d56d6596566d8326e2
#
_cell.length_a   1.000
_cell.length_b   1.000
_cell.length_c   1.000
_cell.angle_alpha   90.00
_cell.angle_beta   90.00
_cell.angle_gamma   90.00
#
_symmetry.space_group_name_H-M   'P 1'
#
loop_
_entity.id
_entity.type
_entity.pdbx_description
1 polymer ?
#
loop_
_entity_poly.entity_id
_entity_poly.type
_entity_poly.pdbx_seq_one_letter_code
_entity_poly.pdbx_strand_id
1 'polypeptide(L)'
;MRHALREVFGAKALIQRCTLHKRRNVADHLPDKEQAWVDAKLIKAFAHPDPDTGLANAKSLAAQLDKNYPSAASSLREGLEEMFTVARLGIDGRLAKTL
;
A
#
# COMPACT_ATOMS: atom_id res chain seq x y z
N MET A 1 -24.63 13.02 -10.83
CA MET A 1 -23.30 13.24 -11.42
C MET A 1 -22.23 13.58 -10.40
N ARG A 2 -22.54 14.49 -9.47
CA ARG A 2 -21.58 14.80 -8.42
C ARG A 2 -21.25 13.62 -7.53
N HIS A 3 -22.21 12.75 -7.30
CA HIS A 3 -22.00 11.55 -6.49
C HIS A 3 -21.01 10.60 -7.13
N ALA A 4 -21.12 10.39 -8.44
CA ALA A 4 -20.20 9.52 -9.16
C ALA A 4 -18.76 10.01 -9.04
N LEU A 5 -18.54 11.31 -9.26
CA LEU A 5 -17.21 11.90 -9.12
C LEU A 5 -16.68 11.79 -7.71
N ARG A 6 -17.54 12.02 -6.71
CA ARG A 6 -17.14 11.89 -5.31
C ARG A 6 -16.71 10.48 -4.96
N GLU A 7 -17.44 9.48 -5.45
CA GLU A 7 -17.11 8.09 -5.14
C GLU A 7 -15.77 7.70 -5.75
N VAL A 8 -15.50 8.13 -6.98
CA VAL A 8 -14.21 7.88 -7.62
C VAL A 8 -13.08 8.56 -6.85
N PHE A 9 -13.25 9.84 -6.52
CA PHE A 9 -12.26 10.56 -5.72
C PHE A 9 -12.16 9.99 -4.31
N GLY A 10 -13.27 9.59 -3.72
CA GLY A 10 -13.28 8.98 -2.39
C GLY A 10 -12.48 7.70 -2.34
N ALA A 11 -12.65 6.83 -3.34
CA ALA A 11 -11.89 5.57 -3.43
C ALA A 11 -10.40 5.85 -3.58
N LYS A 12 -10.03 6.78 -4.45
CA LYS A 12 -8.63 7.14 -4.67
C LYS A 12 -8.00 7.76 -3.43
N ALA A 13 -8.72 8.66 -2.76
CA ALA A 13 -8.24 9.27 -1.52
C ALA A 13 -8.10 8.24 -0.42
N LEU A 14 -9.01 7.27 -0.33
CA LEU A 14 -8.93 6.19 0.64
C LEU A 14 -7.68 5.33 0.40
N ILE A 15 -7.40 4.97 -0.85
CA ILE A 15 -6.21 4.20 -1.20
C ILE A 15 -4.95 4.97 -0.78
N GLN A 16 -4.87 6.24 -1.10
CA GLN A 16 -3.71 7.07 -0.75
C GLN A 16 -3.54 7.18 0.77
N ARG A 17 -4.65 7.34 1.49
CA ARG A 17 -4.63 7.41 2.95
C ARG A 17 -4.15 6.10 3.55
N CYS A 18 -4.64 4.97 3.05
CA CYS A 18 -4.24 3.65 3.54
C CYS A 18 -2.74 3.40 3.31
N THR A 19 -2.22 3.78 2.14
CA THR A 19 -0.79 3.61 1.86
C THR A 19 0.06 4.50 2.77
N LEU A 20 -0.36 5.72 3.01
CA LEU A 20 0.36 6.64 3.90
C LEU A 20 0.38 6.10 5.33
N HIS A 21 -0.76 5.61 5.84
CA HIS A 21 -0.83 5.01 7.16
C HIS A 21 0.05 3.77 7.27
N LYS A 22 0.05 2.92 6.25
CA LYS A 22 0.89 1.73 6.22
C LYS A 22 2.37 2.11 6.27
N ARG A 23 2.77 3.08 5.47
CA ARG A 23 4.16 3.55 5.45
C ARG A 23 4.58 4.07 6.82
N ARG A 24 3.74 4.86 7.46
CA ARG A 24 4.02 5.38 8.81
C ARG A 24 4.11 4.27 9.84
N ASN A 25 3.17 3.33 9.80
CA ASN A 25 3.16 2.21 10.74
C ASN A 25 4.43 1.37 10.63
N VAL A 26 4.85 1.08 9.40
CA VAL A 26 6.09 0.32 9.19
C VAL A 26 7.30 1.11 9.69
N ALA A 27 7.36 2.41 9.38
CA ALA A 27 8.46 3.27 9.80
C ALA A 27 8.57 3.35 11.32
N ASP A 28 7.45 3.34 12.03
CA ASP A 28 7.43 3.39 13.49
C ASP A 28 8.16 2.21 14.14
N HIS A 29 8.28 1.11 13.42
CA HIS A 29 8.98 -0.09 13.89
C HIS A 29 10.43 -0.15 13.42
N LEU A 30 10.94 0.92 12.79
CA LEU A 30 12.28 0.95 12.22
C LEU A 30 13.11 2.09 12.82
N PRO A 31 14.43 1.88 12.99
CA PRO A 31 15.31 3.00 13.35
C PRO A 31 15.38 4.03 12.21
N ASP A 32 15.69 5.27 12.57
CA ASP A 32 15.68 6.38 11.62
C ASP A 32 16.51 6.10 10.36
N LYS A 33 17.65 5.46 10.51
CA LYS A 33 18.55 5.15 9.40
C LYS A 33 17.96 4.18 8.38
N GLU A 34 16.98 3.38 8.81
CA GLU A 34 16.36 2.39 7.95
C GLU A 34 15.07 2.90 7.30
N GLN A 35 14.47 3.92 7.88
CA GLN A 35 13.15 4.40 7.41
C GLN A 35 13.18 4.87 5.96
N ALA A 36 14.24 5.57 5.56
CA ALA A 36 14.30 6.18 4.24
C ALA A 36 14.29 5.14 3.11
N TRP A 37 15.13 4.11 3.20
CA TRP A 37 15.20 3.13 2.11
C TRP A 37 13.97 2.22 2.07
N VAL A 38 13.43 1.87 3.25
CA VAL A 38 12.22 1.05 3.33
C VAL A 38 11.04 1.83 2.76
N ASP A 39 10.90 3.09 3.14
CA ASP A 39 9.82 3.94 2.65
C ASP A 39 9.88 4.11 1.13
N ALA A 40 11.09 4.29 0.58
CA ALA A 40 11.28 4.41 -0.86
C ALA A 40 10.81 3.13 -1.59
N LYS A 41 11.10 1.96 -1.03
CA LYS A 41 10.64 0.70 -1.61
C LYS A 41 9.12 0.54 -1.51
N LEU A 42 8.53 0.97 -0.40
CA LEU A 42 7.07 0.93 -0.25
C LEU A 42 6.38 1.86 -1.24
N ILE A 43 6.90 3.06 -1.42
CA ILE A 43 6.35 3.99 -2.41
C ILE A 43 6.34 3.36 -3.79
N LYS A 44 7.45 2.73 -4.19
CA LYS A 44 7.53 2.07 -5.50
C LYS A 44 6.55 0.90 -5.62
N ALA A 45 6.40 0.11 -4.56
CA ALA A 45 5.49 -1.03 -4.58
C ALA A 45 4.04 -0.56 -4.71
N PHE A 46 3.64 0.43 -3.94
CA PHE A 46 2.26 0.95 -3.97
C PHE A 46 1.94 1.71 -5.25
N ALA A 47 2.93 2.32 -5.87
CA ALA A 47 2.77 3.08 -7.12
C ALA A 47 2.98 2.23 -8.37
N HIS A 48 3.29 0.94 -8.22
CA HIS A 48 3.58 0.08 -9.37
C HIS A 48 2.34 -0.02 -10.28
N PRO A 49 2.52 0.08 -11.61
CA PRO A 49 1.38 -0.02 -12.54
C PRO A 49 0.68 -1.37 -12.49
N ASP A 50 1.40 -2.44 -12.15
CA ASP A 50 0.83 -3.77 -11.99
C ASP A 50 0.66 -4.07 -10.50
N PRO A 51 -0.59 -4.15 -9.99
CA PRO A 51 -0.81 -4.41 -8.56
C PRO A 51 -0.24 -5.74 -8.08
N ASP A 52 -0.26 -6.77 -8.92
CA ASP A 52 0.27 -8.09 -8.53
C ASP A 52 1.78 -8.01 -8.32
N THR A 53 2.50 -7.30 -9.18
CA THR A 53 3.93 -7.09 -9.04
C THR A 53 4.22 -6.22 -7.82
N GLY A 54 3.43 -5.17 -7.61
CA GLY A 54 3.56 -4.30 -6.44
C GLY A 54 3.40 -5.09 -5.15
N LEU A 55 2.38 -5.94 -5.08
CA LEU A 55 2.16 -6.80 -3.91
C LEU A 55 3.33 -7.75 -3.69
N ALA A 56 3.83 -8.39 -4.75
CA ALA A 56 4.98 -9.29 -4.65
C ALA A 56 6.22 -8.54 -4.13
N ASN A 57 6.45 -7.32 -4.60
CA ASN A 57 7.56 -6.49 -4.15
C ASN A 57 7.42 -6.13 -2.68
N ALA A 58 6.22 -5.80 -2.23
CA ALA A 58 5.96 -5.49 -0.82
C ALA A 58 6.18 -6.72 0.07
N LYS A 59 5.73 -7.88 -0.38
CA LYS A 59 5.97 -9.14 0.36
C LYS A 59 7.45 -9.47 0.44
N SER A 60 8.19 -9.24 -0.64
CA SER A 60 9.63 -9.43 -0.67
C SER A 60 10.33 -8.51 0.32
N LEU A 61 9.90 -7.26 0.40
CA LEU A 61 10.42 -6.31 1.38
C LEU A 61 10.15 -6.79 2.81
N ALA A 62 8.94 -7.28 3.09
CA ALA A 62 8.62 -7.84 4.40
C ALA A 62 9.54 -9.01 4.75
N ALA A 63 9.84 -9.87 3.79
CA ALA A 63 10.78 -10.98 4.00
C ALA A 63 12.18 -10.47 4.35
N GLN A 64 12.63 -9.40 3.72
CA GLN A 64 13.92 -8.78 4.05
C GLN A 64 13.92 -8.23 5.48
N LEU A 65 12.80 -7.66 5.92
CA LEU A 65 12.69 -7.09 7.25
C LEU A 65 12.56 -8.15 8.35
N ASP A 66 12.11 -9.36 8.02
CA ASP A 66 11.92 -10.42 9.02
C ASP A 66 13.18 -10.70 9.85
N LYS A 67 14.36 -10.60 9.25
CA LYS A 67 15.61 -10.93 9.93
C LYS A 67 15.94 -9.96 11.05
N ASN A 68 15.85 -8.67 10.79
CA ASN A 68 16.32 -7.64 11.69
C ASN A 68 15.19 -6.86 12.36
N TYR A 69 14.04 -6.78 11.70
CA TYR A 69 12.92 -5.95 12.14
C TYR A 69 11.60 -6.69 11.98
N PRO A 70 11.40 -7.80 12.74
CA PRO A 70 10.19 -8.62 12.57
C PRO A 70 8.90 -7.86 12.86
N SER A 71 8.94 -6.88 13.76
CA SER A 71 7.76 -6.04 14.04
C SER A 71 7.36 -5.21 12.83
N ALA A 72 8.34 -4.65 12.12
CA ALA A 72 8.10 -3.89 10.91
C ALA A 72 7.54 -4.81 9.81
N ALA A 73 8.10 -6.00 9.67
CA ALA A 73 7.61 -6.98 8.70
C ALA A 73 6.16 -7.37 8.98
N SER A 74 5.83 -7.61 10.24
CA SER A 74 4.47 -7.96 10.64
C SER A 74 3.50 -6.81 10.36
N SER A 75 3.91 -5.59 10.70
CA SER A 75 3.11 -4.40 10.41
C SER A 75 2.85 -4.24 8.92
N LEU A 76 3.87 -4.49 8.10
CA LEU A 76 3.73 -4.40 6.64
C LEU A 76 2.76 -5.43 6.10
N ARG A 77 2.80 -6.66 6.59
CA ARG A 77 1.93 -7.74 6.11
C ARG A 77 0.48 -7.54 6.48
N GLU A 78 0.20 -6.85 7.58
CA GLU A 78 -1.16 -6.67 8.07
C GLU A 78 -2.01 -5.90 7.06
N GLY A 79 -3.05 -6.53 6.54
CA GLY A 79 -3.97 -5.91 5.58
C GLY A 79 -3.38 -5.61 4.21
N LEU A 80 -2.18 -6.11 3.92
CA LEU A 80 -1.48 -5.78 2.67
C LEU A 80 -2.24 -6.25 1.44
N GLU A 81 -2.74 -7.49 1.46
CA GLU A 81 -3.46 -8.03 0.31
C GLU A 81 -4.75 -7.27 0.04
N GLU A 82 -5.47 -6.88 1.08
CA GLU A 82 -6.67 -6.09 0.95
C GLU A 82 -6.40 -4.73 0.32
N MET A 83 -5.29 -4.10 0.68
CA MET A 83 -4.91 -2.82 0.10
C MET A 83 -4.69 -2.94 -1.40
N PHE A 84 -4.01 -3.99 -1.84
CA PHE A 84 -3.75 -4.21 -3.26
C PHE A 84 -5.01 -4.66 -4.01
N THR A 85 -5.92 -5.37 -3.34
CA THR A 85 -7.22 -5.73 -3.92
C THR A 85 -8.01 -4.47 -4.25
N VAL A 86 -8.07 -3.52 -3.32
CA VAL A 86 -8.76 -2.24 -3.54
C VAL A 86 -8.10 -1.47 -4.70
N ALA A 87 -6.78 -1.44 -4.73
CA ALA A 87 -6.04 -0.77 -5.81
C ALA A 87 -6.35 -1.41 -7.16
N ARG A 88 -6.41 -2.74 -7.23
CA ARG A 88 -6.73 -3.47 -8.46
C ARG A 88 -8.14 -3.13 -8.93
N LEU A 89 -9.11 -3.09 -8.04
CA LEU A 89 -10.49 -2.72 -8.39
C LEU A 89 -10.55 -1.31 -8.97
N GLY A 90 -9.79 -0.40 -8.41
CA GLY A 90 -9.70 0.97 -8.92
C GLY A 90 -9.11 1.04 -10.31
N ILE A 91 -8.05 0.27 -10.57
CA ILE A 91 -7.40 0.22 -11.88
C ILE A 91 -8.32 -0.41 -12.92
N ASP A 92 -9.04 -1.47 -12.55
CA ASP A 92 -9.98 -2.14 -13.46
C ASP A 92 -11.23 -1.30 -13.72
N GLY A 93 -11.42 -0.21 -13.00
CA GLY A 93 -12.57 0.65 -13.17
C GLY A 93 -13.86 0.10 -12.57
N ARG A 94 -13.78 -0.96 -11.79
CA ARG A 94 -14.97 -1.57 -11.18
C ARG A 94 -15.66 -0.63 -10.21
N LEU A 95 -14.89 0.16 -9.48
CA LEU A 95 -15.45 1.14 -8.57
C LEU A 95 -16.22 2.23 -9.32
N ALA A 96 -15.72 2.63 -10.48
CA ALA A 96 -16.41 3.58 -11.33
C ALA A 96 -17.68 3.00 -11.96
N LYS A 97 -17.65 1.73 -12.31
CA LYS A 97 -18.80 1.06 -12.93
C LYS A 97 -19.98 0.87 -12.00
N THR A 98 -19.73 0.85 -10.70
CA THR A 98 -20.80 0.72 -9.72
C THR A 98 -21.56 2.02 -9.51
N LEU A 99 -21.11 3.07 -10.10
CA LEU A 99 -21.73 4.38 -10.01
C LEU A 99 -22.79 4.53 -11.10
#